data_56e0357b3088dfaf0f2d2fd5fad9718b
#
_entry.id   56e0357b3088dfaf0f2d2fd5fad9718b
#
_cell.length_a   1.000
_cell.length_b   1.000
_cell.length_c   1.000
_cell.angle_alpha   90.00
_cell.angle_beta   90.00
_cell.angle_gamma   90.00
#
_symmetry.space_group_name_H-M   'P 1'
#
loop_
_entity.id
_entity.type
_entity.pdbx_description
1 polymer ?
#
loop_
_entity_poly.entity_id
_entity_poly.type
_entity_poly.pdbx_seq_one_letter_code
_entity_poly.pdbx_strand_id
1 'polypeptide(L)'
;MEHLEEMSTCETVLKNINNIGLLYDIESIVRRNNEMTGKFLLGDTAILLNKIIDKSTAPFIYEKIGTTLRHIMIDEFQDTSKIQWDNFLPLLSDSVANGGTNLIVGDPKQSIYRWRNGDYSIIENVKNHAELYPGNISMDTNYRSFNNVIKFNNAIFWSCIPYIPNGDSDISKQIKDIYEESNQKFIDKGEGYVKYQIVEKEENEKSDDKILG
;
A
#
# COMPACT_ATOMS: atom_id res chain seq x y z
N MET A 1 -18.26 -6.95 -22.62
CA MET A 1 -17.32 -6.05 -21.91
C MET A 1 -15.93 -6.70 -21.83
N GLU A 2 -15.81 -7.93 -21.40
CA GLU A 2 -14.55 -8.68 -21.27
C GLU A 2 -13.66 -8.64 -22.54
N HIS A 3 -14.21 -8.87 -23.72
CA HIS A 3 -13.48 -8.79 -24.99
C HIS A 3 -12.96 -7.39 -25.36
N LEU A 4 -13.62 -6.32 -24.88
CA LEU A 4 -13.14 -4.95 -25.11
C LEU A 4 -11.95 -4.60 -24.20
N GLU A 5 -11.94 -5.12 -22.97
CA GLU A 5 -10.82 -4.97 -22.05
C GLU A 5 -9.59 -5.76 -22.52
N GLU A 6 -9.80 -6.98 -23.02
CA GLU A 6 -8.73 -7.77 -23.63
C GLU A 6 -8.13 -7.09 -24.86
N MET A 7 -8.97 -6.55 -25.76
CA MET A 7 -8.49 -5.80 -26.93
C MET A 7 -7.68 -4.57 -26.52
N SER A 8 -8.18 -3.77 -25.58
CA SER A 8 -7.48 -2.56 -25.07
C SER A 8 -6.14 -2.92 -24.41
N THR A 9 -6.10 -4.02 -23.66
CA THR A 9 -4.87 -4.53 -23.07
C THR A 9 -3.87 -4.97 -24.13
N CYS A 10 -4.31 -5.73 -25.14
CA CYS A 10 -3.47 -6.17 -26.25
C CYS A 10 -2.90 -5.00 -27.05
N GLU A 11 -3.72 -4.00 -27.37
CA GLU A 11 -3.27 -2.79 -28.06
C GLU A 11 -2.21 -2.03 -27.26
N THR A 12 -2.41 -1.90 -25.96
CA THR A 12 -1.47 -1.24 -25.05
C THR A 12 -0.14 -1.99 -24.97
N VAL A 13 -0.18 -3.32 -24.90
CA VAL A 13 1.03 -4.16 -24.89
C VAL A 13 1.76 -4.05 -26.22
N LEU A 14 1.07 -4.16 -27.35
CA LEU A 14 1.66 -4.06 -28.68
C LEU A 14 2.31 -2.68 -28.90
N LYS A 15 1.66 -1.61 -28.47
CA LYS A 15 2.20 -0.25 -28.56
C LYS A 15 3.50 -0.06 -27.77
N ASN A 16 3.67 -0.81 -26.70
CA ASN A 16 4.82 -0.70 -25.80
C ASN A 16 5.80 -1.88 -25.89
N ILE A 17 5.63 -2.80 -26.84
CA ILE A 17 6.40 -4.05 -26.88
C ILE A 17 7.91 -3.82 -26.99
N ASN A 18 8.33 -2.81 -27.73
CA ASN A 18 9.75 -2.46 -27.86
C ASN A 18 10.32 -1.91 -26.53
N ASN A 19 9.52 -1.14 -25.80
CA ASN A 19 9.92 -0.60 -24.50
C ASN A 19 10.02 -1.74 -23.46
N ILE A 20 9.10 -2.69 -23.51
CA ILE A 20 9.10 -3.89 -22.64
C ILE A 20 10.33 -4.74 -22.95
N GLY A 21 10.63 -4.96 -24.25
CA GLY A 21 11.84 -5.67 -24.66
C GLY A 21 13.12 -5.01 -24.16
N LEU A 22 13.21 -3.68 -24.32
CA LEU A 22 14.36 -2.91 -23.83
C LEU A 22 14.52 -3.01 -22.30
N LEU A 23 13.42 -2.92 -21.55
CA LEU A 23 13.44 -3.09 -20.10
C LEU A 23 13.93 -4.48 -19.68
N TYR A 24 13.51 -5.52 -20.39
CA TYR A 24 13.99 -6.88 -20.17
C TYR A 24 15.51 -7.02 -20.40
N ASP A 25 16.01 -6.44 -21.49
CA ASP A 25 17.44 -6.45 -21.80
C ASP A 25 18.25 -5.70 -20.74
N ILE A 26 17.77 -4.53 -20.31
CA ILE A 26 18.40 -3.75 -19.22
C ILE A 26 18.42 -4.57 -17.93
N GLU A 27 17.31 -5.17 -17.54
CA GLU A 27 17.23 -6.01 -16.34
C GLU A 27 18.23 -7.17 -16.41
N SER A 28 18.30 -7.86 -17.55
CA SER A 28 19.21 -8.98 -17.76
C SER A 28 20.69 -8.57 -17.63
N ILE A 29 21.05 -7.41 -18.19
CA ILE A 29 22.41 -6.85 -18.08
C ILE A 29 22.73 -6.48 -16.64
N VAL A 30 21.79 -5.83 -15.94
CA VAL A 30 21.96 -5.44 -14.53
C VAL A 30 22.15 -6.66 -13.64
N ARG A 31 21.31 -7.70 -13.80
CA ARG A 31 21.43 -8.96 -13.05
C ARG A 31 22.80 -9.62 -13.28
N ARG A 32 23.20 -9.76 -14.53
CA ARG A 32 24.49 -10.33 -14.89
C ARG A 32 25.66 -9.56 -14.31
N ASN A 33 25.60 -8.21 -14.36
CA ASN A 33 26.65 -7.36 -13.77
C ASN A 33 26.71 -7.50 -12.24
N ASN A 34 25.55 -7.59 -11.58
CA ASN A 34 25.48 -7.79 -10.14
C ASN A 34 26.06 -9.15 -9.72
N GLU A 35 25.74 -10.22 -10.44
CA GLU A 35 26.32 -11.54 -10.22
C GLU A 35 27.85 -11.52 -10.38
N MET A 36 28.36 -10.89 -11.45
CA MET A 36 29.80 -10.79 -11.70
C MET A 36 30.55 -9.94 -10.67
N THR A 37 29.90 -8.94 -10.10
CA THR A 37 30.50 -8.02 -9.13
C THR A 37 30.20 -8.36 -7.69
N GLY A 38 29.46 -9.43 -7.44
CA GLY A 38 29.02 -9.84 -6.10
C GLY A 38 28.10 -8.79 -5.42
N LYS A 39 27.42 -7.95 -6.20
CA LYS A 39 26.49 -6.94 -5.69
C LYS A 39 25.09 -7.49 -5.63
N PHE A 40 24.35 -7.04 -4.63
CA PHE A 40 22.96 -7.41 -4.41
C PHE A 40 22.09 -6.15 -4.39
N LEU A 41 20.98 -6.18 -5.13
CA LEU A 41 20.01 -5.08 -5.11
C LEU A 41 19.06 -5.27 -3.93
N LEU A 42 18.95 -4.26 -3.09
CA LEU A 42 18.06 -4.29 -1.93
C LEU A 42 16.60 -4.55 -2.34
N GLY A 43 16.20 -4.08 -3.52
CA GLY A 43 14.87 -4.34 -4.08
C GLY A 43 14.57 -5.83 -4.38
N ASP A 44 15.60 -6.64 -4.60
CA ASP A 44 15.44 -8.08 -4.88
C ASP A 44 15.30 -8.91 -3.59
N THR A 45 15.50 -8.30 -2.42
CA THR A 45 15.49 -9.01 -1.12
C THR A 45 14.19 -9.76 -0.89
N ALA A 46 13.06 -9.13 -1.13
CA ALA A 46 11.75 -9.75 -0.92
C ALA A 46 11.53 -10.96 -1.83
N ILE A 47 11.96 -10.85 -3.09
CA ILE A 47 11.84 -11.93 -4.09
C ILE A 47 12.77 -13.10 -3.72
N LEU A 48 13.98 -12.80 -3.29
CA LEU A 48 14.93 -13.82 -2.88
C LEU A 48 14.46 -14.56 -1.63
N LEU A 49 13.98 -13.82 -0.64
CA LEU A 49 13.41 -14.40 0.57
C LEU A 49 12.21 -15.29 0.23
N ASN A 50 11.32 -14.85 -0.66
CA ASN A 50 10.16 -15.62 -1.08
C ASN A 50 10.55 -16.96 -1.74
N LYS A 51 11.67 -16.99 -2.47
CA LYS A 51 12.19 -18.23 -3.07
C LYS A 51 12.80 -19.19 -2.03
N ILE A 52 13.36 -18.63 -0.95
CA ILE A 52 14.02 -19.41 0.12
C ILE A 52 12.99 -19.90 1.14
N ILE A 53 11.95 -19.11 1.37
CA ILE A 53 10.83 -19.48 2.23
C ILE A 53 9.98 -20.49 1.45
N ASP A 54 10.29 -21.77 1.60
CA ASP A 54 9.39 -22.81 1.13
C ASP A 54 8.08 -22.71 1.94
N LYS A 55 6.97 -22.61 1.21
CA LYS A 55 5.62 -22.42 1.78
C LYS A 55 5.20 -23.52 2.78
N SER A 56 5.97 -24.59 2.86
CA SER A 56 5.71 -25.74 3.73
C SER A 56 6.43 -25.74 5.07
N THR A 57 7.46 -24.89 5.27
CA THR A 57 8.32 -24.99 6.47
C THR A 57 8.81 -23.62 6.94
N ALA A 58 8.07 -22.99 7.85
CA ALA A 58 8.51 -21.81 8.61
C ALA A 58 9.82 -22.00 9.42
N PRO A 59 10.24 -23.20 9.83
CA PRO A 59 11.34 -23.40 10.75
C PRO A 59 12.71 -22.91 10.29
N PHE A 60 13.01 -22.98 8.99
CA PHE A 60 14.36 -22.72 8.49
C PHE A 60 14.85 -21.27 8.71
N ILE A 61 13.95 -20.31 8.64
CA ILE A 61 14.31 -18.89 8.85
C ILE A 61 14.64 -18.66 10.32
N TYR A 62 13.88 -19.25 11.24
CA TYR A 62 14.12 -19.14 12.67
C TYR A 62 15.41 -19.79 13.10
N GLU A 63 15.78 -20.92 12.52
CA GLU A 63 17.11 -21.54 12.74
C GLU A 63 18.24 -20.60 12.31
N LYS A 64 18.05 -19.85 11.22
CA LYS A 64 19.04 -18.88 10.74
C LYS A 64 19.09 -17.60 11.57
N ILE A 65 17.97 -17.11 12.05
CA ILE A 65 17.88 -15.90 12.88
C ILE A 65 18.33 -16.22 14.33
N GLY A 66 18.22 -17.48 14.76
CA GLY A 66 18.65 -17.94 16.09
C GLY A 66 17.76 -17.46 17.25
N THR A 67 16.63 -16.81 16.96
CA THR A 67 15.68 -16.31 17.95
C THR A 67 14.24 -16.52 17.48
N THR A 68 13.37 -16.87 18.41
CA THR A 68 11.91 -16.91 18.16
C THR A 68 11.31 -15.54 18.40
N LEU A 69 10.56 -15.02 17.43
CA LEU A 69 9.82 -13.77 17.57
C LEU A 69 8.47 -14.08 18.22
N ARG A 70 8.25 -13.59 19.43
CA ARG A 70 6.98 -13.81 20.16
C ARG A 70 5.95 -12.74 19.89
N HIS A 71 6.39 -11.50 19.67
CA HIS A 71 5.48 -10.36 19.47
C HIS A 71 5.93 -9.64 18.21
N ILE A 72 5.07 -9.60 17.20
CA ILE A 72 5.36 -9.01 15.89
C ILE A 72 4.40 -7.83 15.69
N MET A 73 4.97 -6.66 15.45
CA MET A 73 4.22 -5.45 15.16
C MET A 73 4.65 -4.93 13.80
N ILE A 74 3.70 -4.70 12.90
CA ILE A 74 3.93 -4.13 11.57
C ILE A 74 3.13 -2.84 11.46
N ASP A 75 3.84 -1.73 11.24
CA ASP A 75 3.24 -0.41 11.00
C ASP A 75 3.28 -0.06 9.51
N GLU A 76 2.51 0.94 9.10
CA GLU A 76 2.40 1.41 7.70
C GLU A 76 2.07 0.26 6.72
N PHE A 77 1.22 -0.66 7.16
CA PHE A 77 0.96 -1.91 6.45
C PHE A 77 0.35 -1.71 5.04
N GLN A 78 -0.32 -0.59 4.79
CA GLN A 78 -0.88 -0.23 3.47
C GLN A 78 0.17 -0.15 2.36
N ASP A 79 1.45 0.00 2.71
CA ASP A 79 2.55 0.07 1.77
C ASP A 79 3.25 -1.28 1.55
N THR A 80 2.74 -2.33 2.19
CA THR A 80 3.27 -3.69 2.07
C THR A 80 2.87 -4.30 0.73
N SER A 81 3.84 -4.91 0.04
CA SER A 81 3.55 -5.68 -1.18
C SER A 81 3.11 -7.10 -0.84
N LYS A 82 2.40 -7.74 -1.79
CA LYS A 82 1.99 -9.14 -1.63
C LYS A 82 3.15 -10.09 -1.34
N ILE A 83 4.29 -9.91 -2.01
CA ILE A 83 5.49 -10.73 -1.77
C ILE A 83 6.02 -10.53 -0.36
N GLN A 84 6.02 -9.30 0.15
CA GLN A 84 6.41 -9.03 1.54
C GLN A 84 5.45 -9.69 2.52
N TRP A 85 4.13 -9.57 2.28
CA TRP A 85 3.13 -10.23 3.09
C TRP A 85 3.32 -11.75 3.11
N ASP A 86 3.47 -12.38 1.95
CA ASP A 86 3.69 -13.82 1.83
C ASP A 86 4.96 -14.28 2.59
N ASN A 87 5.97 -13.41 2.67
CA ASN A 87 7.19 -13.67 3.45
C ASN A 87 6.97 -13.54 4.97
N PHE A 88 6.11 -12.61 5.42
CA PHE A 88 5.83 -12.41 6.84
C PHE A 88 4.83 -13.41 7.40
N LEU A 89 3.89 -13.86 6.59
CA LEU A 89 2.78 -14.72 7.03
C LEU A 89 3.23 -15.97 7.80
N PRO A 90 4.26 -16.74 7.37
CA PRO A 90 4.74 -17.88 8.14
C PRO A 90 5.29 -17.49 9.53
N LEU A 91 5.98 -16.33 9.62
CA LEU A 91 6.51 -15.82 10.88
C LEU A 91 5.39 -15.43 11.86
N LEU A 92 4.36 -14.77 11.33
CA LEU A 92 3.18 -14.37 12.12
C LEU A 92 2.43 -15.59 12.64
N SER A 93 2.25 -16.61 11.79
CA SER A 93 1.59 -17.86 12.15
C SER A 93 2.36 -18.62 13.24
N ASP A 94 3.68 -18.70 13.10
CA ASP A 94 4.52 -19.36 14.10
C ASP A 94 4.53 -18.60 15.44
N SER A 95 4.58 -17.27 15.42
CA SER A 95 4.46 -16.44 16.62
C SER A 95 3.20 -16.79 17.41
N VAL A 96 2.04 -16.81 16.75
CA VAL A 96 0.76 -17.11 17.40
C VAL A 96 0.72 -18.56 17.88
N ALA A 97 1.17 -19.52 17.08
CA ALA A 97 1.24 -20.93 17.45
C ALA A 97 2.08 -21.17 18.73
N ASN A 98 3.09 -20.34 18.96
CA ASN A 98 3.94 -20.38 20.16
C ASN A 98 3.43 -19.47 21.31
N GLY A 99 2.18 -19.03 21.26
CA GLY A 99 1.55 -18.19 22.30
C GLY A 99 1.99 -16.74 22.26
N GLY A 100 2.52 -16.26 21.14
CA GLY A 100 2.85 -14.87 20.90
C GLY A 100 1.64 -14.04 20.42
N THR A 101 1.87 -12.77 20.07
CA THR A 101 0.83 -11.85 19.61
C THR A 101 1.31 -11.07 18.39
N ASN A 102 0.38 -10.75 17.50
CA ASN A 102 0.65 -9.94 16.32
C ASN A 102 -0.22 -8.68 16.33
N LEU A 103 0.35 -7.57 15.85
CA LEU A 103 -0.36 -6.31 15.64
C LEU A 103 0.01 -5.77 14.26
N ILE A 104 -1.01 -5.49 13.47
CA ILE A 104 -0.87 -4.79 12.18
C ILE A 104 -1.57 -3.45 12.28
N VAL A 105 -0.87 -2.40 11.92
CA VAL A 105 -1.39 -1.02 11.88
C VAL A 105 -1.21 -0.47 10.46
N GLY A 106 -2.25 0.16 9.93
CA GLY A 106 -2.22 0.76 8.61
C GLY A 106 -3.50 1.52 8.29
N ASP A 107 -3.41 2.39 7.32
CA ASP A 107 -4.53 3.17 6.81
C ASP A 107 -4.56 3.09 5.27
N PRO A 108 -5.53 2.38 4.66
CA PRO A 108 -5.64 2.26 3.20
C PRO A 108 -5.65 3.60 2.47
N LYS A 109 -6.17 4.67 3.11
CA LYS A 109 -6.23 6.02 2.55
C LYS A 109 -4.85 6.68 2.39
N GLN A 110 -3.85 6.19 3.12
CA GLN A 110 -2.47 6.68 3.07
C GLN A 110 -1.57 5.90 2.12
N SER A 111 -2.10 4.90 1.41
CA SER A 111 -1.33 4.11 0.44
C SER A 111 -0.91 4.96 -0.75
N ILE A 112 0.39 5.22 -0.89
CA ILE A 112 0.98 6.01 -1.97
C ILE A 112 2.05 5.23 -2.77
N TYR A 113 2.36 4.00 -2.37
CA TYR A 113 3.44 3.20 -2.96
C TYR A 113 2.96 2.09 -3.90
N ARG A 114 1.81 2.28 -4.58
CA ARG A 114 1.32 1.32 -5.59
C ARG A 114 2.34 1.05 -6.71
N TRP A 115 3.11 2.06 -7.09
CA TRP A 115 4.20 1.95 -8.05
C TRP A 115 5.39 1.09 -7.57
N ARG A 116 5.46 0.81 -6.27
CA ARG A 116 6.40 -0.15 -5.64
C ARG A 116 5.75 -1.47 -5.29
N ASN A 117 4.62 -1.80 -5.91
CA ASN A 117 3.81 -2.97 -5.63
C ASN A 117 3.18 -3.00 -4.23
N GLY A 118 3.07 -1.84 -3.55
CA GLY A 118 2.23 -1.70 -2.37
C GLY A 118 0.78 -2.02 -2.74
N ASP A 119 0.13 -2.84 -1.94
CA ASP A 119 -1.23 -3.29 -2.19
C ASP A 119 -2.08 -3.13 -0.92
N TYR A 120 -2.82 -2.04 -0.87
CA TYR A 120 -3.70 -1.74 0.28
C TYR A 120 -4.81 -2.78 0.46
N SER A 121 -5.17 -3.55 -0.58
CA SER A 121 -6.20 -4.59 -0.47
C SER A 121 -5.77 -5.74 0.44
N ILE A 122 -4.47 -5.87 0.72
CA ILE A 122 -3.96 -6.88 1.66
C ILE A 122 -4.51 -6.63 3.07
N ILE A 123 -4.75 -5.37 3.48
CA ILE A 123 -5.35 -5.05 4.79
C ILE A 123 -6.74 -5.70 4.92
N GLU A 124 -7.54 -5.67 3.86
CA GLU A 124 -8.83 -6.34 3.85
C GLU A 124 -8.68 -7.87 3.95
N ASN A 125 -7.67 -8.42 3.28
CA ASN A 125 -7.38 -9.85 3.31
C ASN A 125 -6.86 -10.33 4.68
N VAL A 126 -6.17 -9.46 5.42
CA VAL A 126 -5.74 -9.78 6.80
C VAL A 126 -6.92 -10.11 7.71
N LYS A 127 -8.07 -9.48 7.51
CA LYS A 127 -9.30 -9.78 8.25
C LYS A 127 -9.75 -11.24 8.07
N ASN A 128 -9.38 -11.88 6.97
CA ASN A 128 -9.71 -13.27 6.69
C ASN A 128 -8.83 -14.28 7.47
N HIS A 129 -7.76 -13.80 8.11
CA HIS A 129 -6.88 -14.59 8.98
C HIS A 129 -7.27 -14.41 10.44
N ALA A 130 -8.51 -14.77 10.79
CA ALA A 130 -9.06 -14.60 12.14
C ALA A 130 -8.25 -15.32 13.23
N GLU A 131 -7.54 -16.39 12.87
CA GLU A 131 -6.63 -17.12 13.75
C GLU A 131 -5.41 -16.29 14.17
N LEU A 132 -4.97 -15.33 13.31
CA LEU A 132 -3.85 -14.44 13.59
C LEU A 132 -4.30 -13.12 14.19
N TYR A 133 -5.51 -12.69 13.86
CA TYR A 133 -6.07 -11.37 14.19
C TYR A 133 -7.53 -11.52 14.64
N PRO A 134 -7.77 -11.87 15.91
CA PRO A 134 -9.13 -12.14 16.41
C PRO A 134 -9.98 -10.88 16.56
N GLY A 135 -9.43 -9.68 16.32
CA GLY A 135 -10.17 -8.42 16.44
C GLY A 135 -9.58 -7.29 15.62
N ASN A 136 -10.46 -6.41 15.16
CA ASN A 136 -10.14 -5.16 14.50
C ASN A 136 -10.54 -3.98 15.40
N ILE A 137 -9.66 -2.99 15.47
CA ILE A 137 -9.93 -1.73 16.17
C ILE A 137 -9.73 -0.59 15.16
N SER A 138 -10.79 0.18 14.92
CA SER A 138 -10.69 1.42 14.14
C SER A 138 -10.27 2.57 15.06
N MET A 139 -9.20 3.27 14.70
CA MET A 139 -8.74 4.45 15.41
C MET A 139 -9.33 5.69 14.74
N ASP A 140 -10.45 6.18 15.27
CA ASP A 140 -11.24 7.27 14.68
C ASP A 140 -10.87 8.67 15.20
N THR A 141 -9.96 8.76 16.16
CA THR A 141 -9.62 10.02 16.83
C THR A 141 -8.25 10.53 16.43
N ASN A 142 -8.20 11.75 15.88
CA ASN A 142 -6.96 12.41 15.53
C ASN A 142 -6.39 13.20 16.71
N TYR A 143 -5.25 12.76 17.20
CA TYR A 143 -4.50 13.39 18.30
C TYR A 143 -3.41 14.35 17.80
N ARG A 144 -3.18 14.45 16.50
CA ARG A 144 -2.05 15.21 15.94
C ARG A 144 -2.43 16.65 15.59
N SER A 145 -3.55 16.83 14.90
CA SER A 145 -3.90 18.08 14.24
C SER A 145 -4.81 18.98 15.09
N PHE A 146 -4.82 20.28 14.78
CA PHE A 146 -5.76 21.26 15.33
C PHE A 146 -7.16 21.10 14.76
N ASN A 147 -8.16 21.61 15.48
CA ASN A 147 -9.59 21.41 15.21
C ASN A 147 -9.99 21.77 13.78
N ASN A 148 -9.59 22.96 13.29
CA ASN A 148 -9.99 23.42 11.96
C ASN A 148 -9.38 22.60 10.83
N VAL A 149 -8.17 22.06 11.02
CA VAL A 149 -7.54 21.15 10.04
C VAL A 149 -8.35 19.88 9.90
N ILE A 150 -8.79 19.28 11.01
CA ILE A 150 -9.56 18.03 10.99
C ILE A 150 -10.96 18.29 10.42
N LYS A 151 -11.63 19.37 10.84
CA LYS A 151 -12.94 19.76 10.28
C LYS A 151 -12.88 19.99 8.77
N PHE A 152 -11.84 20.67 8.30
CA PHE A 152 -11.64 20.92 6.88
C PHE A 152 -11.42 19.62 6.10
N ASN A 153 -10.56 18.74 6.57
CA ASN A 153 -10.30 17.45 5.92
C ASN A 153 -11.58 16.60 5.89
N ASN A 154 -12.29 16.49 7.01
CA ASN A 154 -13.56 15.77 7.08
C ASN A 154 -14.57 16.32 6.06
N ALA A 155 -14.70 17.65 5.98
CA ALA A 155 -15.61 18.29 5.05
C ALA A 155 -15.25 18.04 3.58
N ILE A 156 -13.96 18.14 3.21
CA ILE A 156 -13.50 17.87 1.85
C ILE A 156 -13.75 16.41 1.47
N PHE A 157 -13.26 15.46 2.26
CA PHE A 157 -13.42 14.05 1.92
C PHE A 157 -14.90 13.67 1.82
N TRP A 158 -15.73 14.09 2.76
CA TRP A 158 -17.17 13.88 2.70
C TRP A 158 -17.81 14.47 1.43
N SER A 159 -17.41 15.69 1.05
CA SER A 159 -17.93 16.36 -0.13
C SER A 159 -17.48 15.69 -1.44
N CYS A 160 -16.36 14.99 -1.46
CA CYS A 160 -15.83 14.31 -2.65
C CYS A 160 -16.49 12.95 -2.91
N ILE A 161 -17.00 12.26 -1.89
CA ILE A 161 -17.62 10.92 -2.03
C ILE A 161 -18.69 10.85 -3.12
N PRO A 162 -19.64 11.82 -3.25
CA PRO A 162 -20.66 11.79 -4.28
C PRO A 162 -20.13 11.90 -5.71
N TYR A 163 -18.92 12.42 -5.88
CA TYR A 163 -18.28 12.59 -7.19
C TYR A 163 -17.44 11.39 -7.62
N ILE A 164 -17.28 10.39 -6.76
CA ILE A 164 -16.65 9.14 -7.13
C ILE A 164 -17.59 8.45 -8.14
N PRO A 165 -17.11 8.12 -9.35
CA PRO A 165 -17.96 7.53 -10.38
C PRO A 165 -18.71 6.31 -9.87
N ASN A 166 -20.03 6.27 -10.15
CA ASN A 166 -20.86 5.09 -9.91
C ASN A 166 -20.61 4.07 -11.05
N GLY A 167 -19.36 3.63 -11.21
CA GLY A 167 -19.05 2.53 -12.11
C GLY A 167 -19.33 1.19 -11.44
N ASP A 168 -19.72 0.20 -12.24
CA ASP A 168 -19.81 -1.21 -11.80
C ASP A 168 -18.43 -1.81 -11.47
N SER A 169 -17.39 -0.99 -11.40
CA SER A 169 -16.06 -1.47 -11.03
C SER A 169 -15.97 -1.65 -9.50
N ASP A 170 -15.50 -2.80 -9.09
CA ASP A 170 -15.19 -3.11 -7.68
C ASP A 170 -14.33 -2.02 -7.03
N ILE A 171 -13.48 -1.34 -7.82
CA ILE A 171 -12.62 -0.24 -7.39
C ILE A 171 -13.43 0.95 -6.87
N SER A 172 -14.47 1.38 -7.61
CA SER A 172 -15.30 2.53 -7.19
C SER A 172 -16.03 2.25 -5.88
N LYS A 173 -16.47 1.01 -5.68
CA LYS A 173 -17.09 0.56 -4.44
C LYS A 173 -16.09 0.55 -3.29
N GLN A 174 -14.92 -0.05 -3.48
CA GLN A 174 -13.86 -0.08 -2.47
C GLN A 174 -13.43 1.32 -2.05
N ILE A 175 -13.28 2.26 -2.98
CA ILE A 175 -12.92 3.64 -2.65
C ILE A 175 -14.01 4.28 -1.78
N LYS A 176 -15.30 4.10 -2.11
CA LYS A 176 -16.41 4.62 -1.29
C LYS A 176 -16.37 4.04 0.11
N ASP A 177 -16.28 2.72 0.24
CA ASP A 177 -16.23 2.03 1.53
C ASP A 177 -15.08 2.54 2.41
N ILE A 178 -13.89 2.76 1.82
CA ILE A 178 -12.71 3.29 2.52
C ILE A 178 -12.95 4.74 3.02
N TYR A 179 -13.63 5.57 2.24
CA TYR A 179 -13.82 6.99 2.58
C TYR A 179 -15.10 7.26 3.37
N GLU A 180 -16.11 6.40 3.36
CA GLU A 180 -17.32 6.55 4.19
C GLU A 180 -16.96 6.56 5.69
N GLU A 181 -15.96 5.79 6.12
CA GLU A 181 -15.48 5.77 7.50
C GLU A 181 -14.33 6.77 7.77
N SER A 182 -14.09 7.72 6.86
CA SER A 182 -12.94 8.65 6.98
C SER A 182 -13.13 9.77 7.99
N ASN A 183 -14.33 9.96 8.55
CA ASN A 183 -14.62 11.05 9.46
C ASN A 183 -13.88 10.90 10.79
N GLN A 184 -12.92 11.79 11.05
CA GLN A 184 -12.09 11.75 12.24
C GLN A 184 -12.71 12.57 13.37
N LYS A 185 -12.75 12.01 14.57
CA LYS A 185 -12.96 12.72 15.82
C LYS A 185 -11.66 13.45 16.21
N PHE A 186 -11.77 14.43 17.08
CA PHE A 186 -10.61 15.16 17.61
C PHE A 186 -10.82 15.56 19.07
N ILE A 187 -9.71 15.72 19.78
CA ILE A 187 -9.64 16.39 21.08
C ILE A 187 -9.39 17.86 20.82
N ASP A 188 -9.99 18.72 21.64
CA ASP A 188 -9.82 20.17 21.52
C ASP A 188 -8.36 20.55 21.82
N LYS A 189 -7.64 20.98 20.78
CA LYS A 189 -6.26 21.49 20.83
C LYS A 189 -6.19 22.96 20.45
N GLY A 190 -7.34 23.62 20.27
CA GLY A 190 -7.44 24.96 19.72
C GLY A 190 -7.77 24.96 18.22
N GLU A 191 -8.00 26.15 17.69
CA GLU A 191 -8.61 26.29 16.38
C GLU A 191 -7.72 25.84 15.21
N GLY A 192 -6.46 26.26 15.18
CA GLY A 192 -5.58 26.08 14.04
C GLY A 192 -6.00 26.89 12.82
N TYR A 193 -5.25 26.79 11.73
CA TYR A 193 -5.47 27.58 10.52
C TYR A 193 -5.46 26.70 9.27
N VAL A 194 -6.42 26.97 8.37
CA VAL A 194 -6.50 26.36 7.02
C VAL A 194 -6.70 27.46 6.01
N LYS A 195 -5.91 27.48 4.95
CA LYS A 195 -6.08 28.35 3.79
C LYS A 195 -6.19 27.49 2.54
N TYR A 196 -7.17 27.74 1.71
CA TYR A 196 -7.23 27.18 0.36
C TYR A 196 -7.33 28.29 -0.68
N GLN A 197 -6.81 28.03 -1.87
CA GLN A 197 -6.84 28.97 -2.97
C GLN A 197 -7.15 28.20 -4.26
N ILE A 198 -8.11 28.67 -5.01
CA ILE A 198 -8.40 28.19 -6.36
C ILE A 198 -7.56 29.02 -7.32
N VAL A 199 -6.70 28.37 -8.09
CA VAL A 199 -5.90 29.01 -9.13
C VAL A 199 -6.48 28.65 -10.48
N GLU A 200 -6.93 29.66 -11.22
CA GLU A 200 -7.37 29.48 -12.61
C GLU A 200 -6.15 29.22 -13.48
N LYS A 201 -6.22 28.18 -14.31
CA LYS A 201 -5.16 27.84 -15.25
C LYS A 201 -5.33 28.74 -16.49
N GLU A 202 -4.35 29.59 -16.75
CA GLU A 202 -4.28 30.28 -18.04
C GLU A 202 -3.85 29.29 -19.14
N GLU A 203 -4.51 29.35 -20.31
CA GLU A 203 -4.40 28.33 -21.38
C GLU A 203 -2.96 28.08 -21.90
N ASN A 204 -1.98 28.90 -21.55
CA ASN A 204 -0.60 28.83 -22.03
C ASN A 204 0.46 28.56 -20.95
N GLU A 205 0.11 28.34 -19.68
CA GLU A 205 1.11 28.07 -18.64
C GLU A 205 1.18 26.57 -18.31
N LYS A 206 2.41 26.00 -18.33
CA LYS A 206 2.65 24.67 -17.80
C LYS A 206 2.39 24.68 -16.30
N SER A 207 1.68 23.67 -15.82
CA SER A 207 1.13 23.56 -14.47
C SER A 207 2.16 23.62 -13.32
N ASP A 208 3.44 23.57 -13.63
CA ASP A 208 4.50 23.41 -12.63
C ASP A 208 5.04 24.74 -12.08
N ASP A 209 4.79 25.87 -12.73
CA ASP A 209 5.41 27.15 -12.37
C ASP A 209 4.66 27.93 -11.26
N LYS A 210 3.42 27.56 -10.90
CA LYS A 210 2.60 28.27 -9.89
C LYS A 210 2.56 27.62 -8.50
N ILE A 211 3.16 26.47 -8.33
CA ILE A 211 3.08 25.71 -7.04
C ILE A 211 4.20 26.11 -6.06
N LEU A 212 5.21 26.87 -6.50
CA LEU A 212 6.39 27.20 -5.72
C LEU A 212 6.53 28.68 -5.34
N GLY A 213 5.43 29.44 -5.28
CA GLY A 213 5.39 30.83 -4.84
C GLY A 213 4.94 31.03 -3.39
#